data_c202e8bc001cf91b9e90b8c7ea204795
#
_entry.id   c202e8bc001cf91b9e90b8c7ea204795
#
_cell.length_a   1.000
_cell.length_b   1.000
_cell.length_c   1.000
_cell.angle_alpha   90.00
_cell.angle_beta   90.00
_cell.angle_gamma   90.00
#
_symmetry.space_group_name_H-M   'P 1'
#
loop_
_entity.id
_entity.type
_entity.pdbx_description
1 polymer ?
#
loop_
_entity_poly.entity_id
_entity_poly.type
_entity_poly.pdbx_seq_one_letter_code
_entity_poly.pdbx_strand_id
1 'polypeptide(L)'
;MAETTEQASDIVEAWLKQEDAIDPQKAPRLQELLDRVPLQDLIAVVERQNAIRAALALRLLPRQKSIAVFDALDAKHQADIIDELGNADVYEFFDELDPEDRVALLDELPAEIADRLLRSLTQSKRDVTGVVLGYAKGSVGRRMSPEVPVIHPETGSYTHLTLPTIAL
;
A
#
# COMPACT_ATOMS: atom_id res chain seq x y z
N MET A 1 12.76 18.67 18.67
CA MET A 1 12.28 18.09 17.40
C MET A 1 11.21 17.01 17.61
N ALA A 2 11.26 16.18 18.66
CA ALA A 2 10.22 15.19 18.94
C ALA A 2 8.85 15.82 19.31
N GLU A 3 8.86 16.88 20.10
CA GLU A 3 7.66 17.60 20.57
C GLU A 3 6.81 18.19 19.41
N THR A 4 7.46 18.61 18.32
CA THR A 4 6.76 19.15 17.13
C THR A 4 6.10 18.07 16.29
N THR A 5 6.64 16.85 16.34
CA THR A 5 6.15 15.69 15.58
C THR A 5 4.91 15.08 16.24
N GLU A 6 4.93 14.95 17.57
CA GLU A 6 3.81 14.47 18.38
C GLU A 6 2.60 15.43 18.25
N GLN A 7 2.84 16.74 18.28
CA GLN A 7 1.81 17.75 18.02
C GLN A 7 1.22 17.65 16.60
N ALA A 8 2.02 17.35 15.58
CA ALA A 8 1.53 17.20 14.21
C ALA A 8 0.62 15.97 14.06
N SER A 9 1.01 14.86 14.69
CA SER A 9 0.21 13.62 14.71
C SER A 9 -1.14 13.83 15.40
N ASP A 10 -1.14 14.50 16.58
CA ASP A 10 -2.35 14.82 17.33
C ASP A 10 -3.30 15.75 16.55
N ILE A 11 -2.75 16.72 15.83
CA ILE A 11 -3.53 17.66 15.00
C ILE A 11 -4.18 16.90 13.84
N VAL A 12 -3.44 16.00 13.18
CA VAL A 12 -3.96 15.17 12.09
C VAL A 12 -5.06 14.24 12.59
N GLU A 13 -4.84 13.58 13.73
CA GLU A 13 -5.84 12.70 14.33
C GLU A 13 -7.09 13.45 14.78
N ALA A 14 -6.94 14.62 15.39
CA ALA A 14 -8.04 15.48 15.78
C ALA A 14 -8.85 15.97 14.57
N TRP A 15 -8.15 16.27 13.46
CA TRP A 15 -8.79 16.69 12.24
C TRP A 15 -9.55 15.55 11.56
N LEU A 16 -8.97 14.35 11.50
CA LEU A 16 -9.63 13.17 10.95
C LEU A 16 -10.88 12.76 11.76
N LYS A 17 -10.97 13.15 13.02
CA LYS A 17 -12.15 12.94 13.89
C LYS A 17 -13.27 13.96 13.69
N GLN A 18 -13.01 15.09 13.07
CA GLN A 18 -14.06 16.09 12.78
C GLN A 18 -14.98 15.58 11.67
N GLU A 19 -16.29 15.64 11.91
CA GLU A 19 -17.32 15.10 10.99
C GLU A 19 -17.53 15.94 9.72
N ASP A 20 -16.99 17.16 9.67
CA ASP A 20 -17.18 18.04 8.54
C ASP A 20 -16.32 17.58 7.34
N ALA A 21 -17.00 17.43 6.21
CA ALA A 21 -16.39 17.23 4.91
C ALA A 21 -15.19 18.18 4.72
N ILE A 22 -14.16 17.72 4.02
CA ILE A 22 -12.93 18.49 3.77
C ILE A 22 -13.34 19.91 3.33
N ASP A 23 -13.05 20.88 4.18
CA ASP A 23 -13.08 22.27 3.76
C ASP A 23 -11.94 22.47 2.74
N PRO A 24 -12.23 22.74 1.45
CA PRO A 24 -11.21 22.91 0.43
C PRO A 24 -10.16 23.98 0.80
N GLN A 25 -10.49 24.91 1.68
CA GLN A 25 -9.56 25.94 2.13
C GLN A 25 -8.56 25.44 3.18
N LYS A 26 -8.89 24.36 3.88
CA LYS A 26 -8.01 23.74 4.89
C LYS A 26 -7.14 22.63 4.32
N ALA A 27 -7.48 22.07 3.16
CA ALA A 27 -6.77 20.96 2.55
C ALA A 27 -5.26 21.23 2.33
N PRO A 28 -4.80 22.39 1.82
CA PRO A 28 -3.37 22.66 1.63
C PRO A 28 -2.58 22.67 2.93
N ARG A 29 -3.16 23.24 4.00
CA ARG A 29 -2.52 23.26 5.32
C ARG A 29 -2.40 21.87 5.93
N LEU A 30 -3.39 21.03 5.69
CA LEU A 30 -3.39 19.67 6.15
C LEU A 30 -2.36 18.82 5.40
N GLN A 31 -2.23 19.00 4.09
CA GLN A 31 -1.17 18.35 3.31
C GLN A 31 0.23 18.69 3.83
N GLU A 32 0.49 19.96 4.15
CA GLU A 32 1.76 20.37 4.74
C GLU A 32 2.02 19.70 6.11
N LEU A 33 1.00 19.56 6.94
CA LEU A 33 1.10 18.89 8.23
C LEU A 33 1.37 17.39 8.04
N LEU A 34 0.60 16.73 7.19
CA LEU A 34 0.77 15.32 6.84
C LEU A 34 2.16 15.04 6.27
N ASP A 35 2.70 15.95 5.46
CA ASP A 35 4.04 15.76 4.89
C ASP A 35 5.17 15.83 5.93
N ARG A 36 4.95 16.49 7.05
CA ARG A 36 5.92 16.60 8.15
C ARG A 36 5.86 15.44 9.13
N VAL A 37 4.75 14.68 9.17
CA VAL A 37 4.60 13.53 10.05
C VAL A 37 5.46 12.37 9.56
N PRO A 38 6.26 11.72 10.43
CA PRO A 38 7.00 10.51 10.07
C PRO A 38 6.08 9.39 9.61
N LEU A 39 6.58 8.54 8.71
CA LEU A 39 5.80 7.45 8.12
C LEU A 39 5.19 6.51 9.19
N GLN A 40 5.94 6.16 10.21
CA GLN A 40 5.47 5.27 11.28
C GLN A 40 4.29 5.86 12.06
N ASP A 41 4.32 7.17 12.32
CA ASP A 41 3.23 7.86 13.01
C ASP A 41 1.99 7.98 12.13
N LEU A 42 2.19 8.20 10.81
CA LEU A 42 1.09 8.19 9.82
C LEU A 42 0.40 6.83 9.75
N ILE A 43 1.16 5.74 9.71
CA ILE A 43 0.62 4.37 9.73
C ILE A 43 -0.24 4.19 10.99
N ALA A 44 0.31 4.48 12.16
CA ALA A 44 -0.41 4.34 13.44
C ALA A 44 -1.67 5.23 13.53
N VAL A 45 -1.67 6.40 12.90
CA VAL A 45 -2.86 7.28 12.83
C VAL A 45 -3.91 6.69 11.91
N VAL A 46 -3.51 6.21 10.71
CA VAL A 46 -4.42 5.65 9.72
C VAL A 46 -5.06 4.36 10.21
N GLU A 47 -4.29 3.45 10.83
CA GLU A 47 -4.80 2.20 11.42
C GLU A 47 -5.91 2.41 12.45
N ARG A 48 -5.87 3.53 13.18
CA ARG A 48 -6.89 3.87 14.20
C ARG A 48 -8.15 4.49 13.63
N GLN A 49 -8.16 4.87 12.37
CA GLN A 49 -9.32 5.49 11.73
C GLN A 49 -10.29 4.44 11.17
N ASN A 50 -11.55 4.85 10.95
CA ASN A 50 -12.44 4.07 10.11
C ASN A 50 -12.02 4.17 8.63
N ALA A 51 -12.52 3.25 7.79
CA ALA A 51 -12.15 3.14 6.38
C ALA A 51 -12.33 4.46 5.60
N ILE A 52 -13.43 5.19 5.83
CA ILE A 52 -13.72 6.47 5.16
C ILE A 52 -12.63 7.51 5.47
N ARG A 53 -12.25 7.64 6.73
CA ARG A 53 -11.23 8.61 7.17
C ARG A 53 -9.83 8.20 6.76
N ALA A 54 -9.55 6.90 6.79
CA ALA A 54 -8.30 6.34 6.28
C ALA A 54 -8.14 6.60 4.77
N ALA A 55 -9.17 6.32 3.97
CA ALA A 55 -9.19 6.64 2.55
C ALA A 55 -8.98 8.13 2.28
N LEU A 56 -9.61 8.98 3.09
CA LEU A 56 -9.45 10.41 3.01
C LEU A 56 -8.02 10.88 3.33
N ALA A 57 -7.42 10.33 4.39
CA ALA A 57 -6.03 10.62 4.75
C ALA A 57 -5.08 10.22 3.61
N LEU A 58 -5.26 9.03 3.02
CA LEU A 58 -4.45 8.56 1.91
C LEU A 58 -4.55 9.47 0.67
N ARG A 59 -5.73 10.02 0.36
CA ARG A 59 -5.91 10.97 -0.75
C ARG A 59 -5.21 12.31 -0.54
N LEU A 60 -5.00 12.71 0.70
CA LEU A 60 -4.33 13.97 1.05
C LEU A 60 -2.82 13.84 1.16
N LEU A 61 -2.30 12.64 1.32
CA LEU A 61 -0.87 12.37 1.38
C LEU A 61 -0.21 12.53 -0.01
N PRO A 62 1.07 12.96 -0.06
CA PRO A 62 1.87 12.80 -1.26
C PRO A 62 1.89 11.33 -1.70
N ARG A 63 1.84 11.09 -3.03
CA ARG A 63 1.70 9.75 -3.62
C ARG A 63 2.61 8.70 -2.98
N GLN A 64 3.90 8.98 -2.87
CA GLN A 64 4.88 8.01 -2.33
C GLN A 64 4.60 7.66 -0.86
N LYS A 65 4.21 8.65 -0.05
CA LYS A 65 3.83 8.41 1.34
C LYS A 65 2.51 7.64 1.44
N SER A 66 1.56 7.96 0.58
CA SER A 66 0.26 7.29 0.54
C SER A 66 0.41 5.80 0.23
N ILE A 67 1.22 5.44 -0.78
CA ILE A 67 1.52 4.05 -1.13
C ILE A 67 2.23 3.36 0.04
N ALA A 68 3.26 3.97 0.62
CA ALA A 68 4.01 3.39 1.73
C ALA A 68 3.15 3.17 2.99
N VAL A 69 2.19 4.07 3.28
CA VAL A 69 1.24 3.88 4.37
C VAL A 69 0.28 2.74 4.05
N PHE A 70 -0.28 2.71 2.84
CA PHE A 70 -1.23 1.68 2.43
C PHE A 70 -0.60 0.29 2.44
N ASP A 71 0.62 0.13 1.92
CA ASP A 71 1.40 -1.10 1.90
C ASP A 71 1.69 -1.64 3.33
N ALA A 72 1.91 -0.75 4.28
CA ALA A 72 2.16 -1.12 5.68
C ALA A 72 0.92 -1.59 6.46
N LEU A 73 -0.30 -1.34 5.95
CA LEU A 73 -1.55 -1.78 6.57
C LEU A 73 -1.75 -3.29 6.34
N ASP A 74 -2.45 -3.94 7.27
CA ASP A 74 -2.86 -5.33 7.04
C ASP A 74 -3.92 -5.44 5.92
N ALA A 75 -4.02 -6.63 5.31
CA ALA A 75 -4.88 -6.88 4.15
C ALA A 75 -6.36 -6.58 4.41
N LYS A 76 -6.83 -6.72 5.64
CA LYS A 76 -8.21 -6.41 6.01
C LYS A 76 -8.46 -4.90 6.01
N HIS A 77 -7.57 -4.12 6.62
CA HIS A 77 -7.67 -2.65 6.59
C HIS A 77 -7.55 -2.12 5.16
N GLN A 78 -6.66 -2.70 4.36
CA GLN A 78 -6.55 -2.36 2.94
C GLN A 78 -7.86 -2.64 2.19
N ALA A 79 -8.50 -3.78 2.41
CA ALA A 79 -9.78 -4.13 1.79
C ALA A 79 -10.91 -3.16 2.20
N ASP A 80 -11.01 -2.83 3.48
CA ASP A 80 -12.02 -1.88 4.00
C ASP A 80 -11.82 -0.48 3.37
N ILE A 81 -10.57 -0.04 3.20
CA ILE A 81 -10.24 1.25 2.57
C ILE A 81 -10.56 1.25 1.07
N ILE A 82 -10.32 0.13 0.38
CA ILE A 82 -10.59 0.00 -1.05
C ILE A 82 -12.06 0.22 -1.40
N ASP A 83 -12.97 -0.21 -0.54
CA ASP A 83 -14.40 0.01 -0.75
C ASP A 83 -14.77 1.50 -0.71
N GLU A 84 -14.00 2.31 0.00
CA GLU A 84 -14.23 3.77 0.17
C GLU A 84 -13.44 4.62 -0.84
N LEU A 85 -12.37 4.07 -1.44
CA LEU A 85 -11.57 4.75 -2.45
C LEU A 85 -12.25 4.74 -3.83
N GLY A 86 -11.99 5.77 -4.62
CA GLY A 86 -12.37 5.75 -6.04
C GLY A 86 -11.53 4.76 -6.83
N ASN A 87 -12.09 4.21 -7.93
CA ASN A 87 -11.44 3.17 -8.74
C ASN A 87 -10.03 3.53 -9.19
N ALA A 88 -9.75 4.79 -9.52
CA ALA A 88 -8.42 5.21 -9.99
C ALA A 88 -7.34 5.05 -8.91
N ASP A 89 -7.66 5.50 -7.69
CA ASP A 89 -6.73 5.42 -6.55
C ASP A 89 -6.47 3.94 -6.18
N VAL A 90 -7.52 3.13 -6.20
CA VAL A 90 -7.44 1.68 -5.91
C VAL A 90 -6.52 0.96 -6.89
N TYR A 91 -6.67 1.22 -8.18
CA TYR A 91 -5.81 0.58 -9.19
C TYR A 91 -4.35 0.97 -9.04
N GLU A 92 -4.08 2.21 -8.66
CA GLU A 92 -2.74 2.71 -8.43
C GLU A 92 -2.09 2.01 -7.23
N PHE A 93 -2.78 1.95 -6.09
CA PHE A 93 -2.28 1.25 -4.90
C PHE A 93 -2.03 -0.22 -5.17
N PHE A 94 -2.98 -0.89 -5.82
CA PHE A 94 -2.87 -2.31 -6.12
C PHE A 94 -1.71 -2.63 -7.09
N ASP A 95 -1.47 -1.75 -8.05
CA ASP A 95 -0.37 -1.92 -9.01
C ASP A 95 1.02 -1.78 -8.37
N GLU A 96 1.14 -0.98 -7.31
CA GLU A 96 2.41 -0.74 -6.60
C GLU A 96 2.73 -1.79 -5.53
N LEU A 97 1.74 -2.58 -5.07
CA LEU A 97 1.98 -3.64 -4.09
C LEU A 97 2.92 -4.74 -4.63
N ASP A 98 3.65 -5.37 -3.73
CA ASP A 98 4.40 -6.59 -4.04
C ASP A 98 3.46 -7.77 -4.36
N PRO A 99 3.87 -8.77 -5.15
CA PRO A 99 3.00 -9.87 -5.58
C PRO A 99 2.33 -10.63 -4.42
N GLU A 100 3.03 -10.87 -3.34
CA GLU A 100 2.55 -11.52 -2.12
C GLU A 100 1.49 -10.67 -1.40
N ASP A 101 1.68 -9.35 -1.34
CA ASP A 101 0.76 -8.42 -0.69
C ASP A 101 -0.50 -8.23 -1.54
N ARG A 102 -0.36 -8.18 -2.89
CA ARG A 102 -1.52 -8.25 -3.79
C ARG A 102 -2.38 -9.46 -3.50
N VAL A 103 -1.76 -10.62 -3.33
CA VAL A 103 -2.48 -11.88 -3.08
C VAL A 103 -3.14 -11.88 -1.70
N ALA A 104 -2.46 -11.36 -0.67
CA ALA A 104 -3.06 -11.21 0.66
C ALA A 104 -4.31 -10.33 0.61
N LEU A 105 -4.23 -9.20 -0.08
CA LEU A 105 -5.35 -8.29 -0.30
C LEU A 105 -6.49 -8.95 -1.09
N LEU A 106 -6.19 -9.65 -2.19
CA LEU A 106 -7.20 -10.35 -3.01
C LEU A 106 -7.94 -11.43 -2.21
N ASP A 107 -7.28 -12.04 -1.22
CA ASP A 107 -7.89 -13.05 -0.36
C ASP A 107 -8.94 -12.50 0.61
N GLU A 108 -8.89 -11.20 0.92
CA GLU A 108 -9.85 -10.49 1.79
C GLU A 108 -10.98 -9.81 1.01
N LEU A 109 -10.79 -9.59 -0.30
CA LEU A 109 -11.76 -8.88 -1.13
C LEU A 109 -12.88 -9.79 -1.66
N PRO A 110 -14.09 -9.24 -1.90
CA PRO A 110 -15.12 -9.90 -2.69
C PRO A 110 -14.61 -10.29 -4.08
N ALA A 111 -15.01 -11.46 -4.58
CA ALA A 111 -14.51 -12.02 -5.83
C ALA A 111 -14.66 -11.07 -7.05
N GLU A 112 -15.73 -10.28 -7.09
CA GLU A 112 -15.98 -9.32 -8.17
C GLU A 112 -14.96 -8.17 -8.19
N ILE A 113 -14.56 -7.69 -6.99
CA ILE A 113 -13.56 -6.64 -6.84
C ILE A 113 -12.18 -7.21 -7.15
N ALA A 114 -11.86 -8.40 -6.60
CA ALA A 114 -10.61 -9.10 -6.86
C ALA A 114 -10.38 -9.35 -8.37
N ASP A 115 -11.40 -9.79 -9.11
CA ASP A 115 -11.33 -10.02 -10.56
C ASP A 115 -11.07 -8.70 -11.33
N ARG A 116 -11.73 -7.60 -10.94
CA ARG A 116 -11.48 -6.28 -11.56
C ARG A 116 -10.04 -5.81 -11.32
N LEU A 117 -9.52 -5.96 -10.11
CA LEU A 117 -8.15 -5.58 -9.78
C LEU A 117 -7.13 -6.41 -10.56
N LEU A 118 -7.32 -7.72 -10.65
CA LEU A 118 -6.46 -8.59 -11.44
C LEU A 118 -6.44 -8.20 -12.92
N ARG A 119 -7.59 -7.82 -13.47
CA ARG A 119 -7.67 -7.37 -14.87
C ARG A 119 -7.02 -6.01 -15.11
N SER A 120 -6.91 -5.15 -14.12
CA SER A 120 -6.24 -3.86 -14.25
C SER A 120 -4.73 -3.96 -14.35
N LEU A 121 -4.13 -5.05 -13.85
CA LEU A 121 -2.69 -5.28 -13.92
C LEU A 121 -2.19 -5.46 -15.37
N THR A 122 -0.96 -5.05 -15.60
CA THR A 122 -0.23 -5.44 -16.83
C THR A 122 -0.09 -6.96 -16.91
N GLN A 123 0.13 -7.51 -18.11
CA GLN A 123 0.27 -8.96 -18.28
C GLN A 123 1.38 -9.52 -17.40
N SER A 124 2.55 -8.87 -17.36
CA SER A 124 3.70 -9.30 -16.55
C SER A 124 3.37 -9.35 -15.05
N LYS A 125 2.77 -8.30 -14.49
CA LYS A 125 2.39 -8.26 -13.07
C LYS A 125 1.29 -9.29 -12.75
N ARG A 126 0.38 -9.52 -13.69
CA ARG A 126 -0.68 -10.53 -13.55
C ARG A 126 -0.11 -11.94 -13.51
N ASP A 127 0.86 -12.25 -14.38
CA ASP A 127 1.50 -13.55 -14.44
C ASP A 127 2.25 -13.84 -13.12
N VAL A 128 3.01 -12.86 -12.62
CA VAL A 128 3.74 -12.97 -11.35
C VAL A 128 2.77 -13.15 -10.16
N THR A 129 1.71 -12.34 -10.10
CA THR A 129 0.66 -12.48 -9.07
C THR A 129 -0.03 -13.84 -9.17
N GLY A 130 -0.26 -14.34 -10.40
CA GLY A 130 -0.85 -15.65 -10.67
C GLY A 130 -0.01 -16.82 -10.16
N VAL A 131 1.32 -16.70 -10.18
CA VAL A 131 2.23 -17.70 -9.59
C VAL A 131 1.96 -17.83 -8.08
N VAL A 132 1.88 -16.71 -7.37
CA VAL A 132 1.61 -16.72 -5.92
C VAL A 132 0.19 -17.22 -5.63
N LEU A 133 -0.80 -16.81 -6.43
CA LEU A 133 -2.19 -17.30 -6.33
C LEU A 133 -2.31 -18.81 -6.52
N GLY A 134 -1.41 -19.43 -7.27
CA GLY A 134 -1.38 -20.89 -7.48
C GLY A 134 -1.04 -21.70 -6.24
N TYR A 135 -0.46 -21.11 -5.21
CA TYR A 135 -0.17 -21.78 -3.95
C TYR A 135 -1.42 -21.84 -3.05
N ALA A 136 -1.51 -22.85 -2.21
CA ALA A 136 -2.60 -23.00 -1.25
C ALA A 136 -2.60 -21.85 -0.22
N LYS A 137 -3.78 -21.38 0.19
CA LYS A 137 -3.92 -20.40 1.29
C LYS A 137 -3.21 -20.91 2.55
N GLY A 138 -2.43 -20.04 3.20
CA GLY A 138 -1.67 -20.35 4.40
C GLY A 138 -0.36 -21.12 4.17
N SER A 139 -0.02 -21.50 2.94
CA SER A 139 1.29 -22.09 2.63
C SER A 139 2.41 -21.04 2.61
N VAL A 140 3.65 -21.49 2.79
CA VAL A 140 4.84 -20.62 2.68
C VAL A 140 4.93 -19.99 1.29
N GLY A 141 4.63 -20.77 0.23
CA GLY A 141 4.64 -20.27 -1.15
C GLY A 141 3.73 -19.08 -1.40
N ARG A 142 2.60 -18.97 -0.62
CA ARG A 142 1.68 -17.85 -0.69
C ARG A 142 2.26 -16.53 -0.15
N ARG A 143 3.36 -16.61 0.61
CA ARG A 143 4.03 -15.49 1.27
C ARG A 143 5.47 -15.28 0.76
N MET A 144 5.87 -16.00 -0.27
CA MET A 144 7.19 -15.86 -0.87
C MET A 144 7.10 -14.91 -2.06
N SER A 145 8.06 -13.98 -2.13
CA SER A 145 8.24 -13.20 -3.36
C SER A 145 8.68 -14.12 -4.50
N PRO A 146 7.98 -14.14 -5.63
CA PRO A 146 8.40 -14.91 -6.82
C PRO A 146 9.52 -14.22 -7.60
N GLU A 147 9.86 -12.99 -7.27
CA GLU A 147 10.88 -12.17 -7.96
C GLU A 147 12.29 -12.39 -7.42
N VAL A 148 12.59 -13.60 -6.93
CA VAL A 148 13.94 -13.95 -6.52
C VAL A 148 14.78 -14.39 -7.72
N PRO A 149 16.05 -13.93 -7.83
CA PRO A 149 16.94 -14.41 -8.89
C PRO A 149 17.18 -15.90 -8.72
N VAL A 150 16.81 -16.67 -9.75
CA VAL A 150 17.07 -18.11 -9.79
C VAL A 150 18.45 -18.37 -10.36
N ILE A 151 19.32 -18.98 -9.57
CA ILE A 151 20.62 -19.46 -10.02
C ILE A 151 20.46 -20.93 -10.43
N HIS A 152 20.65 -21.21 -11.70
CA HIS A 152 20.64 -22.59 -12.19
C HIS A 152 21.90 -23.34 -11.75
N PRO A 153 21.81 -24.64 -11.38
CA PRO A 153 22.97 -25.43 -10.95
C PRO A 153 24.13 -25.48 -11.96
N GLU A 154 23.83 -25.26 -13.24
CA GLU A 154 24.80 -25.24 -14.33
C GLU A 154 25.52 -23.89 -14.51
N THR A 155 25.12 -22.88 -13.72
CA THR A 155 25.68 -21.55 -13.77
C THR A 155 27.06 -21.58 -13.14
N GLY A 156 28.10 -21.41 -13.94
CA GLY A 156 29.53 -21.53 -13.49
C GLY A 156 29.89 -20.44 -12.47
N SER A 157 31.04 -20.64 -11.80
CA SER A 157 31.54 -19.81 -10.68
C SER A 157 31.79 -18.32 -11.00
N TYR A 158 31.58 -17.89 -12.23
CA TYR A 158 31.77 -16.51 -12.71
C TYR A 158 30.48 -15.77 -13.10
N THR A 159 29.33 -16.25 -12.66
CA THR A 159 28.08 -15.52 -12.95
C THR A 159 27.97 -14.33 -12.02
N HIS A 160 28.20 -13.14 -12.56
CA HIS A 160 27.92 -11.89 -11.87
C HIS A 160 26.42 -11.65 -11.86
N LEU A 161 25.82 -11.73 -10.70
CA LEU A 161 24.49 -11.17 -10.47
C LEU A 161 24.62 -9.64 -10.50
N THR A 162 24.25 -9.03 -11.60
CA THR A 162 24.10 -7.57 -11.65
C THR A 162 22.81 -7.21 -10.93
N LEU A 163 22.93 -6.84 -9.65
CA LEU A 163 21.85 -6.18 -8.96
C LEU A 163 21.55 -4.86 -9.68
N PRO A 164 20.29 -4.52 -9.95
CA PRO A 164 19.96 -3.20 -10.47
C PRO A 164 20.45 -2.16 -9.45
N THR A 165 21.44 -1.39 -9.85
CA THR A 165 21.91 -0.26 -9.05
C THR A 165 20.79 0.77 -9.07
N ILE A 166 20.07 0.93 -7.97
CA ILE A 166 19.17 2.05 -7.78
C ILE A 166 20.08 3.27 -7.73
N ALA A 167 20.10 4.04 -8.83
CA ALA A 167 20.72 5.34 -8.83
C ALA A 167 19.92 6.26 -7.89
N LEU A 168 20.60 6.71 -6.83
CA LEU A 168 20.13 7.74 -5.92
C LEU A 168 20.00 9.09 -6.65
#